data_eda593d59ce528d24728d72bead8bbcc
#
_entry.id   eda593d59ce528d24728d72bead8bbcc
#
_cell.length_a   1.000
_cell.length_b   1.000
_cell.length_c   1.000
_cell.angle_alpha   90.00
_cell.angle_beta   90.00
_cell.angle_gamma   90.00
#
_symmetry.space_group_name_H-M   'P 1'
#
loop_
_entity.id
_entity.type
_entity.pdbx_description
1 polymer ?
#
loop_
_entity_poly.entity_id
_entity_poly.type
_entity_poly.pdbx_seq_one_letter_code
_entity_poly.pdbx_strand_id
1 'polypeptide(L)'
;LGDLDYEKIYLFPNSHAGYYPGAKMLGLKVIFRKSDGRELGAQALGQDGPAVDNRISALAMAIQMGATIYDLEEAELCYAPQFGSAKDPVNFAGMVAANVVRGDMPVTHWDCSENGYLLDVRDPIELSVEHVPGAVNIPLSQLRNRLEELPRDQEILVICRSAQRAYAAVRILIQNGFEARTISGGTLARAMYSLGELKY
;
A
#
# COMPACT_ATOMS: atom_id res chain seq x y z
N LEU A 1 -7.92 0.67 19.76
CA LEU A 1 -8.22 2.01 19.19
C LEU A 1 -9.67 2.45 19.47
N GLY A 2 -10.51 1.59 20.06
CA GLY A 2 -11.87 1.94 20.48
C GLY A 2 -12.73 2.46 19.32
N ASP A 3 -13.47 3.54 19.58
CA ASP A 3 -14.39 4.18 18.62
C ASP A 3 -13.71 5.15 17.64
N LEU A 4 -12.38 5.13 17.52
CA LEU A 4 -11.67 5.99 16.59
C LEU A 4 -11.89 5.55 15.13
N ASP A 5 -12.35 6.47 14.29
CA ASP A 5 -12.42 6.28 12.84
C ASP A 5 -11.01 6.39 12.24
N TYR A 6 -10.37 5.26 12.07
CA TYR A 6 -9.00 5.16 11.55
C TYR A 6 -8.93 4.33 10.28
N GLU A 7 -7.82 4.50 9.56
CA GLU A 7 -7.44 3.66 8.45
C GLU A 7 -5.99 3.21 8.62
N LYS A 8 -5.63 2.15 7.93
CA LYS A 8 -4.28 1.58 7.91
C LYS A 8 -3.84 1.35 6.47
N ILE A 9 -2.56 1.51 6.21
CA ILE A 9 -1.96 1.17 4.92
C ILE A 9 -0.78 0.23 5.12
N TYR A 10 -0.55 -0.62 4.14
CA TYR A 10 0.64 -1.47 4.04
C TYR A 10 1.38 -1.12 2.76
N LEU A 11 2.69 -0.91 2.87
CA LEU A 11 3.54 -0.61 1.72
C LEU A 11 4.88 -1.34 1.83
N PHE A 12 5.51 -1.55 0.68
CA PHE A 12 6.73 -2.34 0.58
C PHE A 12 7.80 -1.59 -0.22
N PRO A 13 8.31 -0.45 0.28
CA PRO A 13 9.38 0.31 -0.35
C PRO A 13 10.74 -0.38 -0.17
N ASN A 14 11.73 0.04 -0.96
CA ASN A 14 13.10 -0.36 -0.75
C ASN A 14 13.74 0.44 0.40
N SER A 15 14.74 -0.16 1.06
CA SER A 15 15.54 0.46 2.13
C SER A 15 16.29 1.71 1.67
N HIS A 16 16.71 1.73 0.41
CA HIS A 16 17.38 2.84 -0.25
C HIS A 16 17.14 2.79 -1.76
N ALA A 17 17.77 3.67 -2.53
CA ALA A 17 17.57 3.75 -3.98
C ALA A 17 17.80 2.39 -4.66
N GLY A 18 16.76 1.91 -5.37
CA GLY A 18 16.77 0.56 -5.96
C GLY A 18 17.84 0.32 -7.04
N TYR A 19 18.41 1.41 -7.58
CA TYR A 19 19.54 1.34 -8.52
C TYR A 19 20.90 1.24 -7.82
N TYR A 20 20.96 1.49 -6.51
CA TYR A 20 22.17 1.32 -5.72
C TYR A 20 22.24 -0.12 -5.19
N PRO A 21 23.43 -0.78 -5.21
CA PRO A 21 23.56 -2.18 -4.83
C PRO A 21 23.14 -2.45 -3.37
N GLY A 22 22.48 -3.57 -3.17
CA GLY A 22 22.15 -4.07 -1.83
C GLY A 22 20.80 -3.60 -1.28
N ALA A 23 19.99 -2.89 -2.05
CA ALA A 23 18.65 -2.50 -1.63
C ALA A 23 17.80 -3.70 -1.20
N LYS A 24 17.17 -3.59 -0.02
CA LYS A 24 16.26 -4.60 0.55
C LYS A 24 14.86 -4.00 0.68
N MET A 25 13.87 -4.83 0.49
CA MET A 25 12.49 -4.43 0.69
C MET A 25 12.20 -4.27 2.19
N LEU A 26 11.49 -3.21 2.55
CA LEU A 26 10.89 -2.99 3.87
C LEU A 26 9.39 -3.25 3.80
N GLY A 27 8.82 -3.89 4.82
CA GLY A 27 7.39 -3.87 5.07
C GLY A 27 7.08 -2.73 6.05
N LEU A 28 6.17 -1.85 5.69
CA LEU A 28 5.77 -0.73 6.52
C LEU A 28 4.25 -0.69 6.64
N LYS A 29 3.74 -0.61 7.86
CA LYS A 29 2.34 -0.35 8.18
C LYS A 29 2.23 0.98 8.88
N VAL A 30 1.32 1.83 8.44
CA VAL A 30 0.98 3.09 9.10
C VAL A 30 -0.50 3.14 9.38
N ILE A 31 -0.88 3.61 10.57
CA ILE A 31 -2.25 3.78 11.03
C ILE A 31 -2.46 5.27 11.25
N PHE A 32 -3.57 5.80 10.74
CA PHE A 32 -3.89 7.22 10.85
C PHE A 32 -5.40 7.42 11.04
N ARG A 33 -5.76 8.53 11.67
CA ARG A 33 -7.15 8.95 11.84
C ARG A 33 -7.68 9.54 10.53
N LYS A 34 -8.85 9.09 10.09
CA LYS A 34 -9.41 9.55 8.79
C LYS A 34 -9.84 11.01 8.80
N SER A 35 -10.31 11.51 9.95
CA SER A 35 -10.89 12.86 10.02
C SER A 35 -9.88 13.99 9.82
N ASP A 36 -8.62 13.82 10.23
CA ASP A 36 -7.58 14.86 10.20
C ASP A 36 -6.20 14.35 9.72
N GLY A 37 -6.10 13.08 9.42
CA GLY A 37 -4.85 12.45 8.96
C GLY A 37 -3.81 12.25 10.07
N ARG A 38 -4.13 12.43 11.34
CA ARG A 38 -3.17 12.30 12.44
C ARG A 38 -2.59 10.89 12.46
N GLU A 39 -1.27 10.77 12.47
CA GLU A 39 -0.58 9.51 12.63
C GLU A 39 -0.84 8.94 14.04
N LEU A 40 -1.27 7.67 14.09
CA LEU A 40 -1.63 6.97 15.33
C LEU A 40 -0.68 5.84 15.68
N GLY A 41 0.04 5.32 14.69
CA GLY A 41 0.96 4.21 14.91
C GLY A 41 1.64 3.75 13.63
N ALA A 42 2.79 3.13 13.80
CA ALA A 42 3.55 2.53 12.71
C ALA A 42 4.21 1.22 13.14
N GLN A 43 4.41 0.34 12.17
CA GLN A 43 5.19 -0.89 12.31
C GLN A 43 6.07 -1.04 11.08
N ALA A 44 7.32 -1.43 11.27
CA ALA A 44 8.23 -1.72 10.17
C ALA A 44 8.94 -3.05 10.39
N LEU A 45 9.23 -3.75 9.30
CA LEU A 45 10.00 -4.97 9.30
C LEU A 45 10.86 -5.03 8.02
N GLY A 46 11.97 -5.75 8.08
CA GLY A 46 12.86 -5.91 6.94
C GLY A 46 14.16 -6.59 7.33
N GLN A 47 14.96 -6.93 6.32
CA GLN A 47 16.28 -7.56 6.50
C GLN A 47 17.42 -6.52 6.68
N ASP A 48 17.14 -5.25 6.46
CA ASP A 48 18.08 -4.13 6.64
C ASP A 48 17.74 -3.43 7.95
N GLY A 49 18.35 -3.88 9.03
CA GLY A 49 18.06 -3.39 10.37
C GLY A 49 18.22 -1.86 10.52
N PRO A 50 19.33 -1.25 10.10
CA PRO A 50 19.50 0.21 10.16
C PRO A 50 18.43 0.97 9.37
N ALA A 51 18.01 0.46 8.21
CA ALA A 51 16.97 1.11 7.43
C ALA A 51 15.59 1.01 8.09
N VAL A 52 15.28 -0.09 8.77
CA VAL A 52 14.06 -0.25 9.58
C VAL A 52 14.10 0.69 10.77
N ASP A 53 15.21 0.70 11.53
CA ASP A 53 15.40 1.52 12.73
C ASP A 53 15.22 3.01 12.42
N ASN A 54 15.89 3.52 11.40
CA ASN A 54 15.79 4.93 11.00
C ASN A 54 14.35 5.37 10.69
N ARG A 55 13.58 4.53 9.98
CA ARG A 55 12.20 4.88 9.59
C ARG A 55 11.24 4.81 10.76
N ILE A 56 11.39 3.79 11.61
CA ILE A 56 10.58 3.70 12.84
C ILE A 56 10.90 4.84 13.80
N SER A 57 12.15 5.26 13.92
CA SER A 57 12.53 6.41 14.73
C SER A 57 11.93 7.71 14.22
N ALA A 58 11.94 7.93 12.88
CA ALA A 58 11.31 9.10 12.28
C ALA A 58 9.78 9.12 12.50
N LEU A 59 9.10 8.00 12.29
CA LEU A 59 7.66 7.86 12.52
C LEU A 59 7.30 8.00 14.00
N ALA A 60 8.10 7.43 14.91
CA ALA A 60 7.89 7.58 16.35
C ALA A 60 7.98 9.05 16.79
N MET A 61 8.96 9.79 16.27
CA MET A 61 9.06 11.25 16.50
C MET A 61 7.85 11.98 15.93
N ALA A 62 7.42 11.65 14.72
CA ALA A 62 6.24 12.24 14.09
C ALA A 62 4.97 12.01 14.94
N ILE A 63 4.73 10.79 15.41
CA ILE A 63 3.62 10.47 16.33
C ILE A 63 3.72 11.30 17.60
N GLN A 64 4.89 11.37 18.22
CA GLN A 64 5.11 12.12 19.46
C GLN A 64 4.85 13.62 19.29
N MET A 65 5.22 14.17 18.15
CA MET A 65 4.97 15.58 17.80
C MET A 65 3.53 15.84 17.34
N GLY A 66 2.71 14.82 17.20
CA GLY A 66 1.33 14.94 16.76
C GLY A 66 1.18 15.18 15.26
N ALA A 67 2.17 14.77 14.48
CA ALA A 67 2.18 14.92 13.02
C ALA A 67 1.02 14.20 12.33
N THR A 68 0.70 14.67 11.15
CA THR A 68 -0.28 14.10 10.23
C THR A 68 0.40 13.38 9.07
N ILE A 69 -0.36 12.60 8.32
CA ILE A 69 0.09 11.99 7.06
C ILE A 69 0.57 13.02 6.04
N TYR A 70 0.07 14.26 6.12
CA TYR A 70 0.48 15.36 5.24
C TYR A 70 1.87 15.89 5.64
N ASP A 71 2.17 15.93 6.93
CA ASP A 71 3.52 16.27 7.42
C ASP A 71 4.53 15.20 6.99
N LEU A 72 4.15 13.91 6.98
CA LEU A 72 4.99 12.83 6.45
C LEU A 72 5.19 12.96 4.92
N GLU A 73 4.13 13.31 4.19
CA GLU A 73 4.18 13.50 2.73
C GLU A 73 5.21 14.56 2.34
N GLU A 74 5.30 15.65 3.11
CA GLU A 74 6.12 16.83 2.83
C GLU A 74 7.44 16.87 3.62
N ALA A 75 7.73 15.86 4.45
CA ALA A 75 8.92 15.86 5.31
C ALA A 75 10.22 15.96 4.49
N GLU A 76 11.09 16.90 4.87
CA GLU A 76 12.41 17.10 4.27
C GLU A 76 13.42 16.14 4.92
N LEU A 77 13.55 14.94 4.36
CA LEU A 77 14.45 13.91 4.85
C LEU A 77 15.76 13.87 4.06
N CYS A 78 16.86 13.53 4.74
CA CYS A 78 18.16 13.39 4.10
C CYS A 78 18.16 12.34 3.01
N TYR A 79 18.76 12.64 1.86
CA TYR A 79 18.89 11.73 0.74
C TYR A 79 20.35 11.54 0.31
N ALA A 80 20.76 10.27 0.29
CA ALA A 80 21.90 9.80 -0.47
C ALA A 80 21.59 8.36 -0.96
N PRO A 81 21.93 7.98 -2.19
CA PRO A 81 21.47 6.72 -2.81
C PRO A 81 21.74 5.46 -2.00
N GLN A 82 22.84 5.42 -1.26
CA GLN A 82 23.25 4.29 -0.43
C GLN A 82 22.48 4.17 0.90
N PHE A 83 21.78 5.24 1.33
CA PHE A 83 21.12 5.28 2.64
C PHE A 83 19.61 5.51 2.55
N GLY A 84 19.12 6.07 1.44
CA GLY A 84 17.73 6.40 1.27
C GLY A 84 17.31 6.48 -0.19
N SER A 85 16.11 6.94 -0.42
CA SER A 85 15.54 7.23 -1.73
C SER A 85 15.08 8.68 -1.77
N ALA A 86 15.06 9.28 -2.97
CA ALA A 86 14.52 10.65 -3.14
C ALA A 86 13.06 10.76 -2.65
N LYS A 87 12.32 9.66 -2.74
CA LYS A 87 11.04 9.45 -2.04
C LYS A 87 11.31 8.43 -0.93
N ASP A 88 11.61 8.92 0.27
CA ASP A 88 11.88 8.04 1.41
C ASP A 88 10.64 7.21 1.77
N PRO A 89 10.79 6.01 2.36
CA PRO A 89 9.67 5.23 2.86
C PRO A 89 8.69 5.99 3.75
N VAL A 90 9.16 6.96 4.55
CA VAL A 90 8.31 7.84 5.38
C VAL A 90 7.46 8.76 4.50
N ASN A 91 8.07 9.46 3.53
CA ASN A 91 7.32 10.29 2.59
C ASN A 91 6.33 9.44 1.77
N PHE A 92 6.77 8.25 1.35
CA PHE A 92 5.92 7.34 0.58
C PHE A 92 4.70 6.89 1.40
N ALA A 93 4.85 6.66 2.70
CA ALA A 93 3.73 6.37 3.60
C ALA A 93 2.76 7.55 3.68
N GLY A 94 3.26 8.77 3.85
CA GLY A 94 2.45 9.99 3.83
C GLY A 94 1.67 10.14 2.53
N MET A 95 2.33 10.00 1.37
CA MET A 95 1.70 10.10 0.05
C MET A 95 0.59 9.06 -0.16
N VAL A 96 0.82 7.81 0.22
CA VAL A 96 -0.18 6.73 0.10
C VAL A 96 -1.36 7.00 1.02
N ALA A 97 -1.12 7.34 2.29
CA ALA A 97 -2.17 7.66 3.25
C ALA A 97 -3.00 8.90 2.82
N ALA A 98 -2.34 9.94 2.33
CA ALA A 98 -3.00 11.13 1.81
C ALA A 98 -3.90 10.81 0.61
N ASN A 99 -3.45 9.96 -0.33
CA ASN A 99 -4.27 9.49 -1.44
C ASN A 99 -5.51 8.72 -0.97
N VAL A 100 -5.40 7.96 0.12
CA VAL A 100 -6.54 7.26 0.73
C VAL A 100 -7.56 8.27 1.26
N VAL A 101 -7.12 9.25 2.06
CA VAL A 101 -8.02 10.26 2.65
C VAL A 101 -8.64 11.17 1.58
N ARG A 102 -7.89 11.52 0.53
CA ARG A 102 -8.40 12.32 -0.60
C ARG A 102 -9.38 11.54 -1.50
N GLY A 103 -9.52 10.23 -1.31
CA GLY A 103 -10.36 9.37 -2.15
C GLY A 103 -9.71 8.96 -3.48
N ASP A 104 -8.46 9.31 -3.70
CA ASP A 104 -7.70 8.98 -4.90
C ASP A 104 -7.27 7.50 -4.94
N MET A 105 -7.20 6.87 -3.78
CA MET A 105 -6.86 5.45 -3.59
C MET A 105 -7.76 4.82 -2.53
N PRO A 106 -9.04 4.54 -2.82
CA PRO A 106 -9.87 3.77 -1.92
C PRO A 106 -9.22 2.41 -1.61
N VAL A 107 -9.15 2.06 -0.33
CA VAL A 107 -8.49 0.83 0.11
C VAL A 107 -9.46 -0.11 0.81
N THR A 108 -9.12 -1.39 0.78
CA THR A 108 -9.66 -2.44 1.64
C THR A 108 -8.51 -3.34 2.09
N HIS A 109 -8.81 -4.33 2.92
CA HIS A 109 -7.83 -5.22 3.51
C HIS A 109 -8.23 -6.68 3.31
N TRP A 110 -7.28 -7.61 3.44
CA TRP A 110 -7.53 -9.03 3.25
C TRP A 110 -8.55 -9.63 4.22
N ASP A 111 -8.68 -9.07 5.41
CA ASP A 111 -9.66 -9.45 6.43
C ASP A 111 -11.09 -8.93 6.15
N CYS A 112 -11.25 -8.04 5.16
CA CYS A 112 -12.52 -7.40 4.79
C CYS A 112 -12.89 -7.61 3.31
N SER A 113 -12.16 -8.46 2.57
CA SER A 113 -12.27 -8.61 1.12
C SER A 113 -13.25 -9.69 0.64
N GLU A 114 -14.18 -10.14 1.48
CA GLU A 114 -15.02 -11.31 1.20
C GLU A 114 -16.12 -11.07 0.15
N ASN A 115 -16.47 -9.81 -0.15
CA ASN A 115 -17.58 -9.45 -1.02
C ASN A 115 -17.15 -8.52 -2.15
N GLY A 116 -16.69 -9.06 -3.27
CA GLY A 116 -16.37 -8.25 -4.44
C GLY A 116 -15.71 -9.06 -5.55
N TYR A 117 -15.68 -8.49 -6.75
CA TYR A 117 -14.98 -9.07 -7.88
C TYR A 117 -13.48 -8.87 -7.73
N LEU A 118 -12.74 -9.95 -7.54
CA LEU A 118 -11.31 -9.89 -7.30
C LEU A 118 -10.53 -9.83 -8.62
N LEU A 119 -9.87 -8.72 -8.88
CA LEU A 119 -9.07 -8.46 -10.10
C LEU A 119 -7.58 -8.47 -9.77
N ASP A 120 -6.84 -9.41 -10.35
CA ASP A 120 -5.37 -9.46 -10.27
C ASP A 120 -4.74 -8.78 -11.49
N VAL A 121 -4.03 -7.67 -11.27
CA VAL A 121 -3.38 -6.91 -12.35
C VAL A 121 -1.89 -7.23 -12.53
N ARG A 122 -1.44 -8.36 -11.99
CA ARG A 122 -0.07 -8.85 -12.20
C ARG A 122 0.09 -9.46 -13.59
N ASP A 123 1.33 -9.59 -14.01
CA ASP A 123 1.64 -10.28 -15.25
C ASP A 123 1.42 -11.81 -15.09
N PRO A 124 1.00 -12.54 -16.15
CA PRO A 124 0.69 -13.96 -16.06
C PRO A 124 1.81 -14.83 -15.50
N ILE A 125 3.07 -14.44 -15.74
CA ILE A 125 4.23 -15.17 -15.21
C ILE A 125 4.29 -15.14 -13.67
N GLU A 126 3.78 -14.10 -13.03
CA GLU A 126 3.75 -13.99 -11.57
C GLU A 126 2.72 -14.97 -10.96
N LEU A 127 1.66 -15.27 -11.69
CA LEU A 127 0.61 -16.19 -11.24
C LEU A 127 1.08 -17.64 -11.21
N SER A 128 2.09 -17.99 -12.00
CA SER A 128 2.70 -19.32 -11.96
C SER A 128 3.48 -19.58 -10.67
N VAL A 129 3.90 -18.52 -9.97
CA VAL A 129 4.61 -18.58 -8.69
C VAL A 129 3.62 -18.53 -7.52
N GLU A 130 2.66 -17.64 -7.59
CA GLU A 130 1.64 -17.44 -6.55
C GLU A 130 0.30 -17.06 -7.18
N HIS A 131 -0.68 -17.93 -7.04
CA HIS A 131 -2.05 -17.67 -7.48
C HIS A 131 -2.93 -17.28 -6.30
N VAL A 132 -3.80 -16.28 -6.52
CA VAL A 132 -4.84 -15.91 -5.55
C VAL A 132 -6.16 -16.56 -5.98
N PRO A 133 -6.69 -17.51 -5.20
CA PRO A 133 -7.94 -18.20 -5.57
C PRO A 133 -9.10 -17.20 -5.76
N GLY A 134 -9.89 -17.42 -6.81
CA GLY A 134 -11.02 -16.58 -7.15
C GLY A 134 -10.68 -15.28 -7.87
N ALA A 135 -9.42 -14.92 -8.02
CA ALA A 135 -9.03 -13.73 -8.76
C ALA A 135 -9.06 -13.96 -10.27
N VAL A 136 -9.64 -13.01 -11.01
CA VAL A 136 -9.55 -12.92 -12.47
C VAL A 136 -8.33 -12.11 -12.84
N ASN A 137 -7.53 -12.59 -13.78
CA ASN A 137 -6.31 -11.88 -14.18
C ASN A 137 -6.51 -11.05 -15.45
N ILE A 138 -6.32 -9.75 -15.30
CA ILE A 138 -6.16 -8.81 -16.41
C ILE A 138 -4.93 -7.95 -16.10
N PRO A 139 -3.78 -8.19 -16.76
CA PRO A 139 -2.58 -7.41 -16.53
C PRO A 139 -2.82 -5.90 -16.67
N LEU A 140 -2.18 -5.10 -15.82
CA LEU A 140 -2.35 -3.64 -15.84
C LEU A 140 -2.13 -3.05 -17.24
N SER A 141 -1.17 -3.58 -18.00
CA SER A 141 -0.86 -3.16 -19.37
C SER A 141 -2.02 -3.38 -20.36
N GLN A 142 -2.91 -4.33 -20.08
CA GLN A 142 -4.07 -4.67 -20.92
C GLN A 142 -5.39 -4.08 -20.39
N LEU A 143 -5.42 -3.61 -19.15
CA LEU A 143 -6.67 -3.25 -18.46
C LEU A 143 -7.52 -2.23 -19.23
N ARG A 144 -6.90 -1.18 -19.80
CA ARG A 144 -7.63 -0.14 -20.56
C ARG A 144 -8.39 -0.68 -21.77
N ASN A 145 -7.89 -1.76 -22.38
CA ASN A 145 -8.48 -2.37 -23.58
C ASN A 145 -9.47 -3.50 -23.26
N ARG A 146 -9.62 -3.82 -21.96
CA ARG A 146 -10.43 -4.96 -21.50
C ARG A 146 -11.44 -4.58 -20.41
N LEU A 147 -11.77 -3.28 -20.30
CA LEU A 147 -12.71 -2.77 -19.30
C LEU A 147 -14.12 -3.35 -19.46
N GLU A 148 -14.51 -3.71 -20.69
CA GLU A 148 -15.81 -4.30 -20.99
C GLU A 148 -16.00 -5.73 -20.44
N GLU A 149 -14.89 -6.41 -20.06
CA GLU A 149 -14.94 -7.73 -19.45
C GLU A 149 -15.27 -7.66 -17.94
N LEU A 150 -15.26 -6.46 -17.35
CA LEU A 150 -15.43 -6.26 -15.92
C LEU A 150 -16.90 -6.00 -15.56
N PRO A 151 -17.37 -6.53 -14.43
CA PRO A 151 -18.73 -6.30 -13.96
C PRO A 151 -18.90 -4.83 -13.53
N ARG A 152 -20.10 -4.27 -13.79
CA ARG A 152 -20.47 -2.91 -13.40
C ARG A 152 -21.43 -2.85 -12.23
N ASP A 153 -21.93 -3.99 -11.80
CA ASP A 153 -22.96 -4.16 -10.78
C ASP A 153 -22.39 -4.58 -9.41
N GLN A 154 -21.07 -4.68 -9.32
CA GLN A 154 -20.38 -5.02 -8.08
C GLN A 154 -19.03 -4.29 -7.98
N GLU A 155 -18.55 -4.11 -6.75
CA GLU A 155 -17.27 -3.49 -6.47
C GLU A 155 -16.10 -4.36 -6.93
N ILE A 156 -15.07 -3.75 -7.51
CA ILE A 156 -13.85 -4.42 -7.98
C ILE A 156 -12.74 -4.24 -6.94
N LEU A 157 -12.29 -5.35 -6.38
CA LEU A 157 -11.17 -5.40 -5.44
C LEU A 157 -9.89 -5.73 -6.20
N VAL A 158 -8.97 -4.78 -6.26
CA VAL A 158 -7.80 -4.89 -7.13
C VAL A 158 -6.57 -5.30 -6.32
N ILE A 159 -5.89 -6.34 -6.81
CA ILE A 159 -4.62 -6.81 -6.23
C ILE A 159 -3.48 -6.73 -7.24
N CYS A 160 -2.29 -6.53 -6.70
CA CYS A 160 -1.02 -6.87 -7.32
C CYS A 160 -0.04 -7.32 -6.22
N ARG A 161 1.25 -7.35 -6.50
CA ARG A 161 2.23 -7.81 -5.50
C ARG A 161 2.31 -6.89 -4.27
N SER A 162 2.40 -5.56 -4.45
CA SER A 162 2.68 -4.58 -3.38
C SER A 162 1.70 -3.40 -3.34
N ALA A 163 0.52 -3.54 -3.97
CA ALA A 163 -0.51 -2.51 -4.18
C ALA A 163 -0.16 -1.37 -5.16
N GLN A 164 1.07 -1.19 -5.61
CA GLN A 164 1.45 -0.08 -6.49
C GLN A 164 0.76 -0.15 -7.87
N ARG A 165 0.77 -1.31 -8.54
CA ARG A 165 0.03 -1.51 -9.82
C ARG A 165 -1.48 -1.49 -9.60
N ALA A 166 -1.94 -2.02 -8.46
CA ALA A 166 -3.35 -2.00 -8.09
C ALA A 166 -3.86 -0.56 -7.93
N TYR A 167 -3.09 0.35 -7.32
CA TYR A 167 -3.41 1.78 -7.29
C TYR A 167 -3.62 2.36 -8.69
N ALA A 168 -2.69 2.12 -9.61
CA ALA A 168 -2.83 2.61 -10.98
C ALA A 168 -4.08 2.03 -11.67
N ALA A 169 -4.37 0.75 -11.44
CA ALA A 169 -5.57 0.09 -11.97
C ALA A 169 -6.86 0.69 -11.38
N VAL A 170 -6.92 0.92 -10.07
CA VAL A 170 -8.07 1.56 -9.40
C VAL A 170 -8.31 2.96 -9.97
N ARG A 171 -7.25 3.75 -10.21
CA ARG A 171 -7.39 5.06 -10.88
C ARG A 171 -8.01 4.93 -12.28
N ILE A 172 -7.59 3.92 -13.06
CA ILE A 172 -8.19 3.65 -14.38
C ILE A 172 -9.67 3.29 -14.23
N LEU A 173 -9.99 2.39 -13.30
CA LEU A 173 -11.35 1.91 -13.09
C LEU A 173 -12.30 3.03 -12.66
N ILE A 174 -11.93 3.81 -11.65
CA ILE A 174 -12.75 4.94 -11.16
C ILE A 174 -12.98 5.98 -12.27
N GLN A 175 -11.96 6.31 -13.05
CA GLN A 175 -12.08 7.23 -14.20
C GLN A 175 -13.02 6.72 -15.30
N ASN A 176 -13.29 5.40 -15.34
CA ASN A 176 -14.22 4.78 -16.27
C ASN A 176 -15.55 4.36 -15.63
N GLY A 177 -15.87 4.91 -14.44
CA GLY A 177 -17.16 4.76 -13.76
C GLY A 177 -17.36 3.44 -13.03
N PHE A 178 -16.30 2.71 -12.69
CA PHE A 178 -16.38 1.52 -11.84
C PHE A 178 -16.22 1.89 -10.37
N GLU A 179 -16.88 1.15 -9.49
CA GLU A 179 -16.55 1.12 -8.07
C GLU A 179 -15.35 0.20 -7.86
N ALA A 180 -14.26 0.71 -7.30
CA ALA A 180 -13.04 -0.08 -7.16
C ALA A 180 -12.23 0.33 -5.93
N ARG A 181 -11.62 -0.66 -5.27
CA ARG A 181 -10.66 -0.47 -4.17
C ARG A 181 -9.39 -1.26 -4.38
N THR A 182 -8.30 -0.73 -3.84
CA THR A 182 -7.02 -1.44 -3.75
C THR A 182 -6.98 -2.29 -2.49
N ILE A 183 -6.64 -3.58 -2.60
CA ILE A 183 -6.28 -4.35 -1.41
C ILE A 183 -4.89 -3.91 -0.96
N SER A 184 -4.86 -3.24 0.19
CA SER A 184 -3.65 -2.62 0.74
C SER A 184 -2.52 -3.63 0.92
N GLY A 185 -1.33 -3.29 0.43
CA GLY A 185 -0.14 -4.13 0.49
C GLY A 185 -0.11 -5.32 -0.47
N GLY A 186 -1.21 -5.60 -1.19
CA GLY A 186 -1.26 -6.66 -2.20
C GLY A 186 -0.97 -8.05 -1.65
N THR A 187 -0.40 -8.94 -2.49
CA THR A 187 -0.11 -10.33 -2.08
C THR A 187 0.99 -10.42 -1.02
N LEU A 188 1.89 -9.44 -0.93
CA LEU A 188 2.89 -9.39 0.15
C LEU A 188 2.23 -9.24 1.53
N ALA A 189 1.21 -8.39 1.66
CA ALA A 189 0.47 -8.27 2.91
C ALA A 189 -0.36 -9.55 3.20
N ARG A 190 -0.90 -10.23 2.18
CA ARG A 190 -1.61 -11.49 2.34
C ARG A 190 -0.79 -12.55 3.07
N ALA A 191 0.49 -12.68 2.71
CA ALA A 191 1.39 -13.61 3.37
C ALA A 191 1.52 -13.29 4.88
N MET A 192 1.58 -12.01 5.25
CA MET A 192 1.63 -11.58 6.65
C MET A 192 0.33 -11.90 7.40
N TYR A 193 -0.85 -11.69 6.79
CA TYR A 193 -2.14 -12.07 7.36
C TYR A 193 -2.24 -13.59 7.61
N SER A 194 -1.72 -14.39 6.70
CA SER A 194 -1.73 -15.86 6.81
C SER A 194 -0.85 -16.38 7.96
N LEU A 195 0.21 -15.66 8.32
CA LEU A 195 1.08 -15.97 9.45
C LEU A 195 0.50 -15.52 10.81
N GLY A 196 -0.65 -14.86 10.83
CA GLY A 196 -1.27 -14.37 12.06
C GLY A 196 -0.60 -13.13 12.65
N GLU A 197 0.39 -12.55 11.97
CA GLU A 197 1.20 -11.44 12.49
C GLU A 197 0.51 -10.07 12.38
N LEU A 198 -0.62 -9.96 11.69
CA LEU A 198 -1.29 -8.68 11.44
C LEU A 198 -2.73 -8.59 11.98
N LYS A 199 -3.11 -9.47 12.89
CA LYS A 199 -4.47 -9.49 13.47
C LYS A 199 -4.73 -8.45 14.56
N TYR A 200 -3.94 -7.35 14.62
CA TYR A 200 -4.13 -6.30 15.62
C TYR A 200 -4.14 -4.91 14.96
#